data_2fd2ef68a6c9e01462760480d4fdf4c6
#
_entry.id   2fd2ef68a6c9e01462760480d4fdf4c6
#
_cell.length_a   1.000
_cell.length_b   1.000
_cell.length_c   1.000
_cell.angle_alpha   90.00
_cell.angle_beta   90.00
_cell.angle_gamma   90.00
#
_symmetry.space_group_name_H-M   'P 1'
#
loop_
_entity.id
_entity.type
_entity.pdbx_description
1 polymer ?
#
loop_
_entity_poly.entity_id
_entity_poly.type
_entity_poly.pdbx_seq_one_letter_code
_entity_poly.pdbx_strand_id
1 'polypeptide(L)'
;IIRMVKTLHQAGYVTRDPSGAYKVAAKVMSLSNRYDLDEDLMIAAGPVLAELRRDITWPSDLASFDGDAMVILDTGKDPGTLGLNRSRGSRLPVLTTSLGRAYLAFCEPAEQAEVLKHLLNFEAKQGNSKIALNRIKRILKETRTNGYAAGDAEYLKSTRAVAVPILVGGQPIATVNLMVVTTAMVMAEVEDKFVQPLQLAAQQIGEALSR
;
A
#
# COMPACT_ATOMS: atom_id res chain seq x y z
N ILE A 1 -27.45 -4.52 9.67
CA ILE A 1 -26.84 -5.49 8.72
C ILE A 1 -27.91 -5.99 7.74
N ILE A 2 -29.05 -6.57 8.18
CA ILE A 2 -30.10 -7.15 7.30
C ILE A 2 -30.65 -6.12 6.29
N ARG A 3 -30.90 -4.88 6.71
CA ARG A 3 -31.40 -3.81 5.83
C ARG A 3 -30.41 -3.45 4.73
N MET A 4 -29.12 -3.36 5.05
CA MET A 4 -28.06 -3.08 4.10
C MET A 4 -27.90 -4.19 3.05
N VAL A 5 -27.91 -5.46 3.51
CA VAL A 5 -27.82 -6.63 2.61
C VAL A 5 -29.02 -6.68 1.66
N LYS A 6 -30.24 -6.37 2.14
CA LYS A 6 -31.44 -6.26 1.28
C LYS A 6 -31.29 -5.17 0.24
N THR A 7 -30.79 -3.98 0.61
CA THR A 7 -30.54 -2.87 -0.33
C THR A 7 -29.54 -3.28 -1.40
N LEU A 8 -28.43 -3.89 -1.03
CA LEU A 8 -27.42 -4.37 -1.98
C LEU A 8 -27.97 -5.46 -2.91
N HIS A 9 -28.81 -6.35 -2.39
CA HIS A 9 -29.46 -7.39 -3.17
C HIS A 9 -30.45 -6.77 -4.17
N GLN A 10 -31.29 -5.83 -3.77
CA GLN A 10 -32.21 -5.13 -4.65
C GLN A 10 -31.47 -4.32 -5.72
N ALA A 11 -30.33 -3.74 -5.37
CA ALA A 11 -29.44 -3.03 -6.30
C ALA A 11 -28.63 -3.97 -7.21
N GLY A 12 -28.69 -5.30 -7.02
CA GLY A 12 -28.00 -6.31 -7.83
C GLY A 12 -26.50 -6.46 -7.54
N TYR A 13 -25.98 -5.90 -6.45
CA TYR A 13 -24.60 -6.06 -6.03
C TYR A 13 -24.35 -7.35 -5.24
N VAL A 14 -25.42 -7.94 -4.73
CA VAL A 14 -25.40 -9.21 -4.00
C VAL A 14 -26.49 -10.12 -4.56
N THR A 15 -26.20 -11.40 -4.73
CA THR A 15 -27.15 -12.43 -5.13
C THR A 15 -27.38 -13.40 -3.97
N ARG A 16 -28.47 -14.15 -4.03
CA ARG A 16 -28.78 -15.20 -3.07
C ARG A 16 -28.68 -16.55 -3.77
N ASP A 17 -27.90 -17.46 -3.21
CA ASP A 17 -27.80 -18.79 -3.75
C ASP A 17 -28.98 -19.69 -3.31
N PRO A 18 -29.11 -20.90 -3.88
CA PRO A 18 -30.20 -21.82 -3.53
C PRO A 18 -30.25 -22.23 -2.05
N SER A 19 -29.11 -22.17 -1.34
CA SER A 19 -29.03 -22.43 0.10
C SER A 19 -29.52 -21.24 0.94
N GLY A 20 -29.78 -20.10 0.28
CA GLY A 20 -30.17 -18.85 0.95
C GLY A 20 -29.00 -17.98 1.40
N ALA A 21 -27.75 -18.39 1.15
CA ALA A 21 -26.56 -17.59 1.45
C ALA A 21 -26.39 -16.45 0.46
N TYR A 22 -25.86 -15.31 0.94
CA TYR A 22 -25.59 -14.16 0.11
C TYR A 22 -24.18 -14.26 -0.51
N LYS A 23 -24.09 -13.99 -1.83
CA LYS A 23 -22.84 -13.94 -2.57
C LYS A 23 -22.71 -12.59 -3.27
N VAL A 24 -21.48 -12.08 -3.40
CA VAL A 24 -21.19 -10.87 -4.15
C VAL A 24 -21.47 -11.15 -5.65
N ALA A 25 -22.24 -10.27 -6.29
CA ALA A 25 -22.56 -10.36 -7.71
C ALA A 25 -21.49 -9.68 -8.57
N ALA A 26 -21.36 -10.12 -9.84
CA ALA A 26 -20.42 -9.53 -10.81
C ALA A 26 -20.62 -8.01 -11.00
N LYS A 27 -21.83 -7.48 -10.74
CA LYS A 27 -22.10 -6.04 -10.81
C LYS A 27 -21.22 -5.19 -9.89
N VAL A 28 -20.63 -5.75 -8.83
CA VAL A 28 -19.65 -5.03 -7.98
C VAL A 28 -18.46 -4.53 -8.79
N MET A 29 -18.07 -5.24 -9.87
CA MET A 29 -16.99 -4.81 -10.77
C MET A 29 -17.29 -3.47 -11.45
N SER A 30 -18.57 -3.11 -11.64
CA SER A 30 -18.94 -1.80 -12.23
C SER A 30 -18.65 -0.60 -11.32
N LEU A 31 -18.43 -0.82 -10.02
CA LEU A 31 -18.06 0.24 -9.08
C LEU A 31 -16.59 0.64 -9.23
N SER A 32 -15.74 -0.25 -9.74
CA SER A 32 -14.31 0.01 -9.97
C SER A 32 -14.02 0.63 -11.35
N ASN A 33 -14.96 0.59 -12.29
CA ASN A 33 -14.74 1.05 -13.67
C ASN A 33 -14.59 2.59 -13.82
N ARG A 34 -14.66 3.36 -12.77
CA ARG A 34 -14.51 4.83 -12.78
C ARG A 34 -13.35 5.32 -11.90
N TYR A 35 -12.47 4.43 -11.49
CA TYR A 35 -11.29 4.80 -10.73
C TYR A 35 -10.11 5.01 -11.71
N ASP A 36 -10.19 6.11 -12.48
CA ASP A 36 -9.31 6.39 -13.63
C ASP A 36 -7.83 6.62 -13.24
N LEU A 37 -7.57 7.14 -12.03
CA LEU A 37 -6.20 7.36 -11.54
C LEU A 37 -5.37 6.06 -11.43
N ASP A 38 -6.01 4.93 -11.17
CA ASP A 38 -5.33 3.65 -11.08
C ASP A 38 -4.93 3.10 -12.46
N GLU A 39 -5.67 3.44 -13.54
CA GLU A 39 -5.39 2.94 -14.89
C GLU A 39 -4.12 3.56 -15.47
N ASP A 40 -3.99 4.88 -15.43
CA ASP A 40 -2.79 5.58 -15.91
C ASP A 40 -1.55 5.18 -15.10
N LEU A 41 -1.70 5.08 -13.76
CA LEU A 41 -0.63 4.60 -12.89
C LEU A 41 -0.22 3.16 -13.23
N MET A 42 -1.18 2.28 -13.50
CA MET A 42 -0.89 0.88 -13.86
C MET A 42 -0.23 0.75 -15.22
N ILE A 43 -0.62 1.58 -16.21
CA ILE A 43 0.00 1.64 -17.52
C ILE A 43 1.46 2.10 -17.40
N ALA A 44 1.72 3.15 -16.62
CA ALA A 44 3.05 3.68 -16.39
C ALA A 44 3.93 2.71 -15.57
N ALA A 45 3.36 2.12 -14.51
CA ALA A 45 4.10 1.28 -13.57
C ALA A 45 4.37 -0.13 -14.10
N GLY A 46 3.48 -0.70 -14.91
CA GLY A 46 3.55 -2.09 -15.36
C GLY A 46 4.91 -2.48 -15.96
N PRO A 47 5.40 -1.81 -17.00
CA PRO A 47 6.71 -2.13 -17.61
C PRO A 47 7.87 -2.00 -16.61
N VAL A 48 7.88 -0.94 -15.81
CA VAL A 48 8.94 -0.63 -14.84
C VAL A 48 8.98 -1.69 -13.73
N LEU A 49 7.81 -2.05 -13.19
CA LEU A 49 7.72 -3.08 -12.16
C LEU A 49 8.08 -4.47 -12.70
N ALA A 50 7.74 -4.77 -13.95
CA ALA A 50 8.14 -6.03 -14.58
C ALA A 50 9.66 -6.12 -14.74
N GLU A 51 10.34 -5.01 -15.05
CA GLU A 51 11.80 -4.95 -15.11
C GLU A 51 12.42 -5.09 -13.72
N LEU A 52 11.98 -4.29 -12.77
CA LEU A 52 12.41 -4.37 -11.38
C LEU A 52 12.33 -5.80 -10.83
N ARG A 53 11.22 -6.49 -11.09
CA ARG A 53 10.95 -7.84 -10.58
C ARG A 53 11.78 -8.94 -11.25
N ARG A 54 12.35 -8.69 -12.43
CA ARG A 54 13.32 -9.61 -13.05
C ARG A 54 14.64 -9.65 -12.30
N ASP A 55 15.05 -8.50 -11.76
CA ASP A 55 16.34 -8.36 -11.08
C ASP A 55 16.23 -8.67 -9.59
N ILE A 56 15.01 -8.58 -9.04
CA ILE A 56 14.73 -8.76 -7.62
C ILE A 56 13.84 -9.98 -7.44
N THR A 57 14.37 -11.01 -6.75
CA THR A 57 13.64 -12.26 -6.46
C THR A 57 12.60 -12.14 -5.34
N TRP A 58 12.51 -10.99 -4.68
CA TRP A 58 11.62 -10.75 -3.56
C TRP A 58 10.29 -10.09 -3.97
N PRO A 59 9.19 -10.39 -3.27
CA PRO A 59 7.89 -9.79 -3.55
C PRO A 59 7.92 -8.26 -3.43
N SER A 60 7.25 -7.60 -4.38
CA SER A 60 7.05 -6.15 -4.38
C SER A 60 5.58 -5.82 -4.62
N ASP A 61 5.07 -4.80 -3.94
CA ASP A 61 3.72 -4.30 -4.10
C ASP A 61 3.73 -2.84 -4.56
N LEU A 62 2.79 -2.48 -5.43
CA LEU A 62 2.41 -1.11 -5.73
C LEU A 62 1.12 -0.82 -4.95
N ALA A 63 1.06 0.30 -4.24
CA ALA A 63 -0.11 0.68 -3.46
C ALA A 63 -0.42 2.17 -3.56
N SER A 64 -1.71 2.52 -3.58
CA SER A 64 -2.21 3.89 -3.45
C SER A 64 -2.83 4.12 -2.06
N PHE A 65 -2.94 5.38 -1.67
CA PHE A 65 -3.60 5.78 -0.43
C PHE A 65 -5.10 5.98 -0.67
N ASP A 66 -5.94 5.38 0.18
CA ASP A 66 -7.39 5.47 0.11
C ASP A 66 -7.96 5.88 1.49
N GLY A 67 -7.68 7.13 1.87
CA GLY A 67 -8.22 7.80 3.04
C GLY A 67 -7.77 7.27 4.40
N ASP A 68 -7.86 5.98 4.65
CA ASP A 68 -7.50 5.34 5.92
C ASP A 68 -6.58 4.11 5.78
N ALA A 69 -6.27 3.70 4.54
CA ALA A 69 -5.44 2.54 4.25
C ALA A 69 -4.59 2.73 2.99
N MET A 70 -3.53 1.94 2.86
CA MET A 70 -2.87 1.70 1.60
C MET A 70 -3.57 0.54 0.89
N VAL A 71 -4.01 0.75 -0.35
CA VAL A 71 -4.67 -0.27 -1.18
C VAL A 71 -3.68 -0.82 -2.18
N ILE A 72 -3.49 -2.13 -2.20
CA ILE A 72 -2.61 -2.81 -3.17
C ILE A 72 -3.24 -2.73 -4.56
N LEU A 73 -2.56 -2.10 -5.49
CA LEU A 73 -2.93 -2.01 -6.90
C LEU A 73 -2.36 -3.15 -7.72
N ASP A 74 -1.10 -3.49 -7.42
CA ASP A 74 -0.38 -4.58 -8.06
C ASP A 74 0.56 -5.28 -7.07
N THR A 75 0.77 -6.58 -7.25
CA THR A 75 1.63 -7.40 -6.41
C THR A 75 2.44 -8.35 -7.28
N GLY A 76 3.77 -8.29 -7.13
CA GLY A 76 4.67 -9.29 -7.69
C GLY A 76 4.59 -10.55 -6.87
N LYS A 77 3.81 -11.51 -7.33
CA LYS A 77 3.76 -12.84 -6.72
C LYS A 77 4.80 -13.70 -7.39
N ASP A 78 5.80 -14.13 -6.64
CA ASP A 78 6.42 -15.41 -6.94
C ASP A 78 5.58 -16.50 -6.23
N PRO A 79 4.93 -17.40 -6.97
CA PRO A 79 4.13 -18.48 -6.39
C PRO A 79 5.04 -19.38 -5.56
N GLY A 80 5.11 -19.17 -4.27
CA GLY A 80 5.79 -20.08 -3.33
C GLY A 80 6.74 -19.45 -2.31
N THR A 81 7.13 -18.18 -2.43
CA THR A 81 8.23 -17.65 -1.60
C THR A 81 7.78 -17.04 -0.26
N LEU A 82 6.61 -16.46 -0.17
CA LEU A 82 6.07 -15.91 1.07
C LEU A 82 4.56 -16.09 1.07
N GLY A 83 4.04 -16.83 2.04
CA GLY A 83 2.61 -16.99 2.30
C GLY A 83 1.92 -15.68 2.71
N LEU A 84 2.26 -14.59 2.05
CA LEU A 84 1.58 -13.32 2.20
C LEU A 84 0.31 -13.38 1.37
N ASN A 85 -0.82 -13.47 2.07
CA ASN A 85 -2.16 -13.44 1.47
C ASN A 85 -2.50 -12.01 1.00
N ARG A 86 -1.65 -11.44 0.12
CA ARG A 86 -1.87 -10.14 -0.49
C ARG A 86 -2.38 -10.31 -1.91
N SER A 87 -3.38 -9.53 -2.25
CA SER A 87 -3.96 -9.48 -3.59
C SER A 87 -4.30 -8.02 -3.90
N ARG A 88 -4.50 -7.74 -5.17
CA ARG A 88 -5.07 -6.45 -5.59
C ARG A 88 -6.35 -6.17 -4.80
N GLY A 89 -6.47 -4.94 -4.29
CA GLY A 89 -7.56 -4.50 -3.41
C GLY A 89 -7.33 -4.80 -1.91
N SER A 90 -6.25 -5.49 -1.52
CA SER A 90 -5.91 -5.67 -0.10
C SER A 90 -5.63 -4.31 0.55
N ARG A 91 -6.22 -4.08 1.71
CA ARG A 91 -6.06 -2.84 2.50
C ARG A 91 -5.03 -3.07 3.60
N LEU A 92 -4.04 -2.20 3.68
CA LEU A 92 -2.93 -2.27 4.64
C LEU A 92 -2.92 -1.06 5.56
N PRO A 93 -2.57 -1.21 6.85
CA PRO A 93 -2.48 -0.09 7.77
C PRO A 93 -1.42 0.92 7.33
N VAL A 94 -1.75 2.22 7.41
CA VAL A 94 -0.85 3.29 7.00
C VAL A 94 0.30 3.50 7.97
N LEU A 95 0.04 3.49 9.28
CA LEU A 95 1.02 3.87 10.30
C LEU A 95 2.06 2.80 10.60
N THR A 96 1.76 1.53 10.32
CA THR A 96 2.61 0.38 10.70
C THR A 96 3.30 -0.29 9.50
N THR A 97 2.99 0.12 8.27
CA THR A 97 3.63 -0.40 7.06
C THR A 97 4.63 0.60 6.48
N SER A 98 5.66 0.10 5.81
CA SER A 98 6.59 0.94 5.05
C SER A 98 5.89 1.70 3.92
N LEU A 99 4.92 1.09 3.22
CA LEU A 99 4.10 1.73 2.18
C LEU A 99 3.41 3.00 2.70
N GLY A 100 2.67 2.89 3.80
CA GLY A 100 1.94 4.04 4.35
C GLY A 100 2.86 5.12 4.90
N ARG A 101 3.98 4.76 5.52
CA ARG A 101 4.98 5.72 6.00
C ARG A 101 5.67 6.44 4.85
N ALA A 102 5.98 5.74 3.75
CA ALA A 102 6.54 6.35 2.56
C ALA A 102 5.56 7.35 1.94
N TYR A 103 4.26 7.02 1.88
CA TYR A 103 3.24 7.96 1.42
C TYR A 103 3.15 9.20 2.33
N LEU A 104 2.88 9.00 3.62
CA LEU A 104 2.67 10.08 4.58
C LEU A 104 3.87 11.02 4.73
N ALA A 105 5.08 10.50 4.65
CA ALA A 105 6.28 11.31 4.80
C ALA A 105 6.41 12.38 3.70
N PHE A 106 5.80 12.18 2.54
CA PHE A 106 5.89 13.06 1.39
C PHE A 106 4.63 13.88 1.12
N CYS A 107 3.52 13.62 1.84
CA CYS A 107 2.33 14.48 1.78
C CYS A 107 2.64 15.92 2.17
N GLU A 108 1.81 16.85 1.68
CA GLU A 108 1.79 18.21 2.19
C GLU A 108 1.59 18.24 3.72
N PRO A 109 2.24 19.16 4.45
CA PRO A 109 2.17 19.17 5.92
C PRO A 109 0.74 19.27 6.49
N ALA A 110 -0.15 19.98 5.81
CA ALA A 110 -1.55 20.11 6.21
C ALA A 110 -2.29 18.79 6.05
N GLU A 111 -2.16 18.13 4.89
CA GLU A 111 -2.73 16.81 4.61
C GLU A 111 -2.19 15.75 5.56
N GLN A 112 -0.86 15.69 5.74
CA GLN A 112 -0.22 14.78 6.69
C GLN A 112 -0.82 14.92 8.10
N ALA A 113 -1.02 16.17 8.58
CA ALA A 113 -1.57 16.42 9.91
C ALA A 113 -3.03 15.93 10.04
N GLU A 114 -3.85 16.15 9.02
CA GLU A 114 -5.24 15.68 8.99
C GLU A 114 -5.34 14.16 8.94
N VAL A 115 -4.58 13.54 8.05
CA VAL A 115 -4.53 12.08 7.94
C VAL A 115 -4.05 11.44 9.24
N LEU A 116 -2.97 11.96 9.84
CA LEU A 116 -2.48 11.47 11.14
C LEU A 116 -3.53 11.60 12.24
N LYS A 117 -4.23 12.72 12.31
CA LYS A 117 -5.30 12.94 13.30
C LYS A 117 -6.44 11.93 13.12
N HIS A 118 -6.84 11.69 11.87
CA HIS A 118 -7.88 10.72 11.52
C HIS A 118 -7.48 9.29 11.92
N LEU A 119 -6.31 8.84 11.49
CA LEU A 119 -5.80 7.50 11.74
C LEU A 119 -5.58 7.23 13.24
N LEU A 120 -5.01 8.17 13.98
CA LEU A 120 -4.80 8.02 15.42
C LEU A 120 -6.12 7.95 16.19
N ASN A 121 -7.13 8.72 15.79
CA ASN A 121 -8.47 8.62 16.37
C ASN A 121 -9.14 7.29 16.06
N PHE A 122 -8.94 6.75 14.86
CA PHE A 122 -9.45 5.44 14.46
C PHE A 122 -8.79 4.33 15.28
N GLU A 123 -7.45 4.31 15.39
CA GLU A 123 -6.70 3.35 16.19
C GLU A 123 -7.07 3.40 17.69
N ALA A 124 -7.25 4.61 18.22
CA ALA A 124 -7.69 4.79 19.61
C ALA A 124 -9.08 4.17 19.87
N LYS A 125 -10.02 4.31 18.93
CA LYS A 125 -11.35 3.69 19.01
C LYS A 125 -11.31 2.16 18.91
N GLN A 126 -10.29 1.61 18.26
CA GLN A 126 -10.07 0.15 18.16
C GLN A 126 -9.31 -0.42 19.37
N GLY A 127 -8.98 0.40 20.37
CA GLY A 127 -8.20 -0.03 21.54
C GLY A 127 -6.70 -0.15 21.29
N ASN A 128 -6.22 0.26 20.11
CA ASN A 128 -4.81 0.21 19.71
C ASN A 128 -4.02 1.47 20.13
N SER A 129 -4.32 2.07 21.26
CA SER A 129 -3.84 3.39 21.70
C SER A 129 -2.31 3.55 21.88
N LYS A 130 -1.48 2.64 21.34
CA LYS A 130 -0.05 2.59 21.63
C LYS A 130 0.89 3.21 20.60
N ILE A 131 0.36 3.76 19.50
CA ILE A 131 1.23 4.47 18.55
C ILE A 131 1.42 5.90 19.06
N ALA A 132 2.54 6.16 19.73
CA ALA A 132 2.84 7.50 20.21
C ALA A 132 3.04 8.44 19.02
N LEU A 133 2.24 9.51 18.92
CA LEU A 133 2.30 10.51 17.85
C LEU A 133 3.74 11.00 17.60
N ASN A 134 4.49 11.24 18.68
CA ASN A 134 5.89 11.70 18.57
C ASN A 134 6.80 10.68 17.90
N ARG A 135 6.57 9.38 18.13
CA ARG A 135 7.31 8.31 17.45
C ARG A 135 7.01 8.32 15.96
N ILE A 136 5.73 8.41 15.57
CA ILE A 136 5.35 8.47 14.16
C ILE A 136 5.94 9.71 13.47
N LYS A 137 5.82 10.90 14.08
CA LYS A 137 6.41 12.13 13.52
C LYS A 137 7.92 12.00 13.28
N ARG A 138 8.66 11.37 14.21
CA ARG A 138 10.09 11.12 14.06
C ARG A 138 10.34 10.19 12.85
N ILE A 139 9.63 9.06 12.78
CA ILE A 139 9.75 8.11 11.67
C ILE A 139 9.47 8.79 10.33
N LEU A 140 8.40 9.59 10.22
CA LEU A 140 8.07 10.29 8.98
C LEU A 140 9.14 11.32 8.59
N LYS A 141 9.72 12.02 9.57
CA LYS A 141 10.84 12.94 9.32
C LYS A 141 12.08 12.19 8.81
N GLU A 142 12.44 11.08 9.44
CA GLU A 142 13.55 10.21 9.01
C GLU A 142 13.28 9.66 7.60
N THR A 143 12.06 9.16 7.34
CA THR A 143 11.64 8.67 6.02
C THR A 143 11.78 9.76 4.94
N ARG A 144 11.33 10.98 5.21
CA ARG A 144 11.47 12.10 4.26
C ARG A 144 12.92 12.47 4.00
N THR A 145 13.76 12.45 5.04
CA THR A 145 15.20 12.75 4.91
C THR A 145 15.93 11.68 4.10
N ASN A 146 15.60 10.41 4.35
CA ASN A 146 16.28 9.27 3.71
C ASN A 146 15.72 8.95 2.30
N GLY A 147 14.51 9.44 1.97
CA GLY A 147 13.85 9.14 0.70
C GLY A 147 13.16 7.78 0.65
N TYR A 148 13.12 7.04 1.77
CA TYR A 148 12.46 5.74 1.87
C TYR A 148 11.97 5.46 3.30
N ALA A 149 11.00 4.59 3.43
CA ALA A 149 10.52 4.06 4.71
C ALA A 149 10.99 2.62 4.90
N ALA A 150 11.45 2.31 6.11
CA ALA A 150 11.81 0.95 6.54
C ALA A 150 10.76 0.42 7.52
N GLY A 151 10.55 -0.90 7.50
CA GLY A 151 9.71 -1.64 8.44
C GLY A 151 10.39 -2.93 8.84
N ASP A 152 10.87 -3.03 10.09
CA ASP A 152 11.53 -4.22 10.62
C ASP A 152 10.59 -4.97 11.56
N ALA A 153 9.97 -6.04 11.08
CA ALA A 153 9.08 -6.92 11.85
C ALA A 153 7.94 -6.19 12.59
N GLU A 154 7.47 -5.05 12.05
CA GLU A 154 6.45 -4.23 12.70
C GLU A 154 5.03 -4.67 12.34
N TYR A 155 4.68 -4.68 11.07
CA TYR A 155 3.35 -5.12 10.60
C TYR A 155 3.24 -6.65 10.66
N LEU A 156 4.21 -7.34 10.05
CA LEU A 156 4.34 -8.79 10.12
C LEU A 156 5.68 -9.16 10.75
N LYS A 157 5.64 -9.95 11.82
CA LYS A 157 6.85 -10.34 12.57
C LYS A 157 7.87 -11.13 11.75
N SER A 158 7.43 -11.77 10.69
CA SER A 158 8.26 -12.57 9.78
C SER A 158 8.88 -11.79 8.62
N THR A 159 8.61 -10.47 8.49
CA THR A 159 9.03 -9.71 7.31
C THR A 159 9.75 -8.42 7.66
N ARG A 160 10.71 -8.05 6.81
CA ARG A 160 11.29 -6.71 6.66
C ARG A 160 10.86 -6.12 5.34
N ALA A 161 10.67 -4.81 5.30
CA ALA A 161 10.26 -4.14 4.08
C ALA A 161 10.89 -2.76 3.96
N VAL A 162 11.21 -2.36 2.74
CA VAL A 162 11.50 -0.97 2.38
C VAL A 162 10.47 -0.50 1.37
N ALA A 163 10.10 0.79 1.43
CA ALA A 163 9.17 1.39 0.50
C ALA A 163 9.59 2.80 0.13
N VAL A 164 9.29 3.20 -1.09
CA VAL A 164 9.57 4.53 -1.63
C VAL A 164 8.30 5.15 -2.21
N PRO A 165 8.14 6.49 -2.15
CA PRO A 165 7.02 7.17 -2.79
C PRO A 165 7.26 7.30 -4.29
N ILE A 166 6.17 7.21 -5.06
CA ILE A 166 6.11 7.64 -6.46
C ILE A 166 5.58 9.06 -6.45
N LEU A 167 6.39 10.00 -6.92
CA LEU A 167 6.10 11.43 -6.84
C LEU A 167 5.75 12.00 -8.22
N VAL A 168 4.68 12.78 -8.29
CA VAL A 168 4.32 13.62 -9.44
C VAL A 168 4.14 15.05 -8.93
N GLY A 169 4.85 16.00 -9.51
CA GLY A 169 4.84 17.37 -9.02
C GLY A 169 5.29 17.54 -7.55
N GLY A 170 6.11 16.61 -7.04
CA GLY A 170 6.56 16.58 -5.65
C GLY A 170 5.56 15.99 -4.65
N GLN A 171 4.37 15.55 -5.12
CA GLN A 171 3.33 14.93 -4.30
C GLN A 171 3.32 13.42 -4.46
N PRO A 172 3.11 12.64 -3.38
CA PRO A 172 3.04 11.18 -3.45
C PRO A 172 1.69 10.76 -4.03
N ILE A 173 1.71 10.08 -5.17
CA ILE A 173 0.50 9.51 -5.79
C ILE A 173 0.32 8.04 -5.44
N ALA A 174 1.42 7.33 -5.23
CA ALA A 174 1.47 5.93 -4.88
C ALA A 174 2.78 5.61 -4.16
N THR A 175 2.94 4.36 -3.75
CA THR A 175 4.18 3.85 -3.16
C THR A 175 4.48 2.47 -3.70
N VAL A 176 5.77 2.16 -3.85
CA VAL A 176 6.25 0.82 -4.18
C VAL A 176 7.12 0.29 -3.05
N ASN A 177 6.97 -0.98 -2.70
CA ASN A 177 7.79 -1.64 -1.69
C ASN A 177 8.47 -2.90 -2.22
N LEU A 178 9.36 -3.40 -1.38
CA LEU A 178 9.92 -4.73 -1.46
C LEU A 178 9.91 -5.32 -0.05
N MET A 179 9.67 -6.64 0.04
CA MET A 179 9.64 -7.37 1.30
C MET A 179 10.54 -8.60 1.26
N VAL A 180 11.23 -8.83 2.38
CA VAL A 180 12.03 -10.02 2.60
C VAL A 180 11.60 -10.72 3.90
N VAL A 181 11.90 -12.02 4.04
CA VAL A 181 11.73 -12.71 5.33
C VAL A 181 12.83 -12.31 6.30
N THR A 182 12.50 -12.16 7.57
CA THR A 182 13.46 -11.76 8.64
C THR A 182 14.61 -12.72 8.81
N THR A 183 14.45 -13.99 8.40
CA THR A 183 15.47 -15.03 8.46
C THR A 183 16.49 -14.97 7.31
N ALA A 184 16.17 -14.25 6.22
CA ALA A 184 17.02 -14.22 5.03
C ALA A 184 18.03 -13.06 5.03
N MET A 185 17.64 -11.89 5.52
CA MET A 185 18.48 -10.68 5.50
C MET A 185 18.21 -9.81 6.72
N VAL A 186 19.24 -9.13 7.25
CA VAL A 186 19.08 -8.07 8.23
C VAL A 186 18.67 -6.76 7.55
N MET A 187 18.09 -5.81 8.32
CA MET A 187 17.54 -4.58 7.74
C MET A 187 18.57 -3.78 6.94
N ALA A 188 19.79 -3.64 7.42
CA ALA A 188 20.87 -2.93 6.74
C ALA A 188 21.18 -3.51 5.34
N GLU A 189 21.13 -4.83 5.19
CA GLU A 189 21.33 -5.49 3.88
C GLU A 189 20.15 -5.24 2.94
N VAL A 190 18.92 -5.18 3.48
CA VAL A 190 17.71 -4.85 2.69
C VAL A 190 17.80 -3.42 2.18
N GLU A 191 18.21 -2.49 3.04
CA GLU A 191 18.38 -1.08 2.67
C GLU A 191 19.46 -0.91 1.60
N ASP A 192 20.63 -1.49 1.83
CA ASP A 192 21.79 -1.38 0.90
C ASP A 192 21.48 -1.95 -0.49
N LYS A 193 20.79 -3.09 -0.55
CA LYS A 193 20.54 -3.78 -1.83
C LYS A 193 19.34 -3.23 -2.60
N PHE A 194 18.27 -2.77 -1.92
CA PHE A 194 16.98 -2.60 -2.57
C PHE A 194 16.45 -1.17 -2.58
N VAL A 195 16.97 -0.25 -1.76
CA VAL A 195 16.48 1.13 -1.73
C VAL A 195 16.75 1.82 -3.06
N GLN A 196 17.96 1.77 -3.58
CA GLN A 196 18.32 2.43 -4.83
C GLN A 196 17.53 1.90 -6.04
N PRO A 197 17.41 0.58 -6.27
CA PRO A 197 16.58 0.05 -7.35
C PRO A 197 15.11 0.48 -7.24
N LEU A 198 14.54 0.50 -6.04
CA LEU A 198 13.16 0.96 -5.82
C LEU A 198 13.00 2.45 -6.12
N GLN A 199 13.96 3.29 -5.70
CA GLN A 199 13.94 4.74 -5.98
C GLN A 199 14.00 5.03 -7.47
N LEU A 200 14.86 4.30 -8.21
CA LEU A 200 14.95 4.42 -9.68
C LEU A 200 13.63 4.03 -10.34
N ALA A 201 13.03 2.92 -9.94
CA ALA A 201 11.74 2.50 -10.46
C ALA A 201 10.63 3.52 -10.15
N ALA A 202 10.56 4.03 -8.92
CA ALA A 202 9.58 5.04 -8.53
C ALA A 202 9.75 6.35 -9.32
N GLN A 203 10.99 6.78 -9.56
CA GLN A 203 11.29 7.94 -10.39
C GLN A 203 10.82 7.75 -11.83
N GLN A 204 11.13 6.61 -12.45
CA GLN A 204 10.71 6.30 -13.82
C GLN A 204 9.19 6.31 -13.98
N ILE A 205 8.47 5.75 -13.01
CA ILE A 205 7.00 5.76 -12.99
C ILE A 205 6.49 7.21 -12.88
N GLY A 206 7.03 8.01 -11.95
CA GLY A 206 6.64 9.41 -11.77
C GLY A 206 6.89 10.27 -13.01
N GLU A 207 8.02 10.06 -13.70
CA GLU A 207 8.35 10.76 -14.96
C GLU A 207 7.40 10.36 -16.10
N ALA A 208 7.00 9.08 -16.18
CA ALA A 208 6.05 8.61 -17.19
C ALA A 208 4.66 9.23 -17.01
N LEU A 209 4.24 9.47 -15.76
CA LEU A 209 2.95 10.11 -15.42
C LEU A 209 2.96 11.64 -15.54
N SER A 210 4.13 12.24 -15.65
CA SER A 210 4.27 13.70 -15.78
C SER A 210 4.27 14.18 -17.24
N ARG A 211 4.19 13.25 -18.21
CA ARG A 211 4.19 13.53 -19.67
C ARG A 211 2.77 13.70 -20.18
#